data_2b49f0f0b0dd0d14c274faa9f665ecee
#
_entry.id   2b49f0f0b0dd0d14c274faa9f665ecee
#
_cell.length_a   1.000
_cell.length_b   1.000
_cell.length_c   1.000
_cell.angle_alpha   90.00
_cell.angle_beta   90.00
_cell.angle_gamma   90.00
#
_symmetry.space_group_name_H-M   'P 1'
#
loop_
_entity.id
_entity.type
_entity.pdbx_description
1 polymer ?
#
loop_
_entity_poly.entity_id
_entity_poly.type
_entity_poly.pdbx_seq_one_letter_code
_entity_poly.pdbx_strand_id
1 'polypeptide(L)'
;MSIKVAVLQSGEQIIAEMKEIVSEDRPIAYLFNKPHKVIINSPVYLTEEADPKTSVEITLSSWIIISDEEDVPVSVNQVVALVEPIESVKKMYEEKVNGSDY
;
A
#
# COMPACT_ATOMS: atom_id res chain seq x y z
N MET A 1 13.39 -2.82 7.21
CA MET A 1 12.02 -2.55 6.77
C MET A 1 12.01 -1.70 5.56
N SER A 2 11.12 -1.95 4.66
CA SER A 2 11.01 -1.14 3.47
C SER A 2 9.57 -0.83 3.18
N ILE A 3 9.36 0.30 2.54
CA ILE A 3 8.03 0.70 2.10
C ILE A 3 7.74 -0.01 0.81
N LYS A 4 6.66 -0.79 0.79
CA LYS A 4 6.27 -1.59 -0.37
C LYS A 4 4.79 -1.45 -0.61
N VAL A 5 4.38 -1.80 -1.81
CA VAL A 5 2.95 -1.92 -2.13
C VAL A 5 2.67 -3.39 -2.34
N ALA A 6 1.70 -3.89 -1.61
CA ALA A 6 1.24 -5.26 -1.74
C ALA A 6 -0.07 -5.28 -2.50
N VAL A 7 -0.17 -6.13 -3.49
CA VAL A 7 -1.43 -6.38 -4.16
C VAL A 7 -2.00 -7.65 -3.57
N LEU A 8 -3.16 -7.54 -2.96
CA LEU A 8 -3.77 -8.66 -2.25
C LEU A 8 -4.69 -9.43 -3.18
N GLN A 9 -5.05 -10.62 -2.78
CA GLN A 9 -5.96 -11.44 -3.58
C GLN A 9 -7.30 -10.77 -3.82
N SER A 10 -7.70 -9.88 -2.91
CA SER A 10 -8.93 -9.13 -3.08
C SER A 10 -8.83 -8.08 -4.18
N GLY A 11 -7.63 -7.78 -4.65
CA GLY A 11 -7.41 -6.69 -5.58
C GLY A 11 -7.01 -5.40 -4.92
N GLU A 12 -7.06 -5.35 -3.60
CA GLU A 12 -6.65 -4.14 -2.90
C GLU A 12 -5.16 -3.95 -3.01
N GLN A 13 -4.74 -2.70 -3.10
CA GLN A 13 -3.33 -2.35 -3.09
C GLN A 13 -3.07 -1.61 -1.79
N ILE A 14 -2.13 -2.14 -1.00
CA ILE A 14 -1.86 -1.62 0.33
C ILE A 14 -0.40 -1.18 0.38
N ILE A 15 -0.17 0.06 0.80
CA ILE A 15 1.19 0.54 0.99
C ILE A 15 1.48 0.57 2.48
N ALA A 16 2.67 0.12 2.85
CA ALA A 16 3.07 0.04 4.25
C ALA A 16 4.56 -0.17 4.33
N GLU A 17 5.13 0.09 5.50
CA GLU A 17 6.44 -0.48 5.80
C GLU A 17 6.23 -1.93 6.14
N MET A 18 6.99 -2.81 5.50
CA MET A 18 6.71 -4.23 5.58
C MET A 18 7.94 -5.00 5.96
N LYS A 19 7.76 -6.05 6.74
CA LYS A 19 8.80 -7.02 6.97
C LYS A 19 8.21 -8.40 6.97
N GLU A 20 9.05 -9.38 6.66
CA GLU A 20 8.64 -10.75 6.61
C GLU A 20 8.68 -11.37 7.98
N ILE A 21 7.69 -12.20 8.27
CA ILE A 21 7.71 -13.05 9.43
C ILE A 21 8.02 -14.45 8.95
N VAL A 22 9.11 -15.01 9.44
CA VAL A 22 9.62 -16.28 8.94
C VAL A 22 9.53 -17.32 10.06
N SER A 23 9.11 -18.51 9.71
CA SER A 23 9.12 -19.64 10.63
C SER A 23 9.68 -20.85 9.90
N GLU A 24 10.70 -21.48 10.50
CA GLU A 24 11.33 -22.66 9.92
C GLU A 24 11.81 -22.41 8.50
N ASP A 25 12.46 -21.26 8.32
CA ASP A 25 13.03 -20.86 7.04
C ASP A 25 12.01 -20.60 5.96
N ARG A 26 10.76 -20.39 6.32
CA ARG A 26 9.73 -20.07 5.36
C ARG A 26 9.00 -18.81 5.76
N PRO A 27 8.75 -17.91 4.81
CA PRO A 27 7.92 -16.77 5.14
C PRO A 27 6.48 -17.25 5.36
N ILE A 28 5.90 -16.85 6.47
CA ILE A 28 4.52 -17.24 6.79
C ILE A 28 3.59 -16.05 6.78
N ALA A 29 4.12 -14.85 6.98
CA ALA A 29 3.28 -13.66 7.01
C ALA A 29 4.16 -12.45 6.74
N TYR A 30 3.49 -11.35 6.44
CA TYR A 30 4.14 -10.04 6.40
C TYR A 30 3.54 -9.20 7.51
N LEU A 31 4.37 -8.36 8.10
CA LEU A 31 3.89 -7.40 9.07
C LEU A 31 3.83 -6.05 8.37
N PHE A 32 2.62 -5.52 8.23
CA PHE A 32 2.39 -4.24 7.58
C PHE A 32 2.32 -3.17 8.66
N ASN A 33 3.27 -2.25 8.65
CA ASN A 33 3.26 -1.16 9.63
C ASN A 33 2.54 0.03 9.02
N LYS A 34 1.53 0.49 9.72
CA LYS A 34 0.71 1.64 9.31
C LYS A 34 0.21 1.49 7.88
N PRO A 35 -0.54 0.41 7.62
CA PRO A 35 -0.98 0.15 6.25
C PRO A 35 -2.03 1.15 5.78
N HIS A 36 -1.90 1.57 4.55
CA HIS A 36 -2.87 2.46 3.91
C HIS A 36 -3.30 1.87 2.59
N LYS A 37 -4.58 1.97 2.32
CA LYS A 37 -5.12 1.50 1.06
C LYS A 37 -4.86 2.56 0.00
N VAL A 38 -4.39 2.11 -1.15
CA VAL A 38 -4.14 2.99 -2.28
C VAL A 38 -5.40 3.05 -3.10
N ILE A 39 -5.97 4.24 -3.22
CA ILE A 39 -7.18 4.44 -3.99
C ILE A 39 -6.82 5.22 -5.23
N ILE A 40 -7.10 4.64 -6.37
CA ILE A 40 -6.75 5.26 -7.64
C ILE A 40 -8.00 5.87 -8.22
N ASN A 41 -7.98 7.19 -8.33
CA ASN A 41 -9.11 7.93 -8.87
C ASN A 41 -8.79 8.35 -10.27
N SER A 42 -9.06 7.48 -11.21
CA SER A 42 -8.80 7.78 -12.60
C SER A 42 -9.96 8.55 -13.17
N PRO A 43 -9.70 9.60 -13.85
CA PRO A 43 -10.78 10.27 -14.55
C PRO A 43 -11.31 9.37 -15.62
N VAL A 44 -12.58 9.55 -15.85
CA VAL A 44 -13.22 8.68 -16.76
C VAL A 44 -13.24 9.28 -18.12
N TYR A 45 -12.20 9.73 -18.65
CA TYR A 45 -12.19 10.02 -19.99
C TYR A 45 -11.20 9.36 -20.68
N LEU A 46 -11.45 9.50 -21.70
CA LEU A 46 -11.08 8.68 -22.56
C LEU A 46 -10.49 9.36 -23.72
N THR A 47 -9.57 10.18 -23.50
CA THR A 47 -8.82 10.67 -24.56
C THR A 47 -7.63 9.78 -24.67
N GLU A 48 -7.36 9.35 -25.83
CA GLU A 48 -6.26 8.48 -26.05
C GLU A 48 -4.94 9.17 -25.87
N GLU A 49 -4.97 10.48 -25.83
CA GLU A 49 -3.75 11.21 -25.66
C GLU A 49 -3.36 11.37 -24.23
N ALA A 50 -4.24 11.03 -23.30
CA ALA A 50 -3.93 11.20 -21.89
C ALA A 50 -2.84 10.24 -21.49
N ASP A 51 -1.80 10.77 -20.87
CA ASP A 51 -0.77 9.93 -20.29
C ASP A 51 -1.31 9.35 -19.00
N PRO A 52 -1.47 8.04 -18.89
CA PRO A 52 -2.03 7.46 -17.68
C PRO A 52 -1.28 7.85 -16.41
N LYS A 53 0.02 8.07 -16.52
CA LYS A 53 0.81 8.41 -15.33
C LYS A 53 0.53 9.81 -14.84
N THR A 54 0.12 10.70 -15.71
CA THR A 54 -0.13 12.07 -15.29
C THR A 54 -1.59 12.33 -15.01
N SER A 55 -2.47 11.43 -15.43
CA SER A 55 -3.89 11.66 -15.23
C SER A 55 -4.48 10.86 -14.09
N VAL A 56 -3.68 10.08 -13.38
CA VAL A 56 -4.14 9.26 -12.28
C VAL A 56 -3.96 10.02 -10.97
N GLU A 57 -5.02 10.09 -10.20
CA GLU A 57 -4.96 10.66 -8.86
C GLU A 57 -4.96 9.53 -7.85
N ILE A 58 -4.12 9.66 -6.86
CA ILE A 58 -3.98 8.63 -5.84
C ILE A 58 -4.28 9.22 -4.49
N THR A 59 -5.10 8.53 -3.73
CA THR A 59 -5.41 8.87 -2.35
C THR A 59 -5.02 7.71 -1.47
N LEU A 60 -4.45 8.01 -0.32
CA LEU A 60 -4.12 6.99 0.66
C LEU A 60 -5.07 7.11 1.84
N SER A 61 -5.64 5.98 2.22
CA SER A 61 -6.61 5.94 3.31
C SER A 61 -6.22 4.82 4.26
N SER A 62 -6.37 5.05 5.55
CA SER A 62 -6.08 3.99 6.53
C SER A 62 -6.80 2.72 6.12
N TRP A 63 -6.08 1.59 6.16
CA TRP A 63 -6.65 0.37 5.65
C TRP A 63 -7.75 -0.17 6.55
N ILE A 64 -7.46 -0.28 7.84
CA ILE A 64 -8.47 -0.78 8.77
C ILE A 64 -8.81 0.35 9.70
N ILE A 65 -9.86 1.07 9.35
CA ILE A 65 -10.20 2.34 10.00
C ILE A 65 -10.61 2.13 11.44
N ILE A 66 -11.15 0.96 11.74
CA ILE A 66 -11.72 0.72 13.06
C ILE A 66 -10.70 0.16 14.05
N SER A 67 -9.42 0.18 13.69
CA SER A 67 -8.39 -0.33 14.59
C SER A 67 -7.29 0.69 14.74
N ASP A 68 -6.76 0.76 15.96
CA ASP A 68 -5.60 1.62 16.24
C ASP A 68 -4.28 0.89 16.12
N GLU A 69 -4.31 -0.38 15.76
CA GLU A 69 -3.07 -1.13 15.67
C GLU A 69 -2.23 -0.66 14.51
N GLU A 70 -0.96 -0.45 14.78
CA GLU A 70 -0.06 0.02 13.75
C GLU A 70 0.54 -1.12 12.95
N ASP A 71 0.71 -2.28 13.57
CA ASP A 71 1.31 -3.43 12.91
C ASP A 71 0.22 -4.46 12.64
N VAL A 72 0.00 -4.76 11.37
CA VAL A 72 -1.06 -5.68 10.97
C VAL A 72 -0.42 -6.87 10.29
N PRO A 73 -0.55 -8.08 10.85
CA PRO A 73 -0.01 -9.26 10.19
C PRO A 73 -0.93 -9.71 9.05
N VAL A 74 -0.33 -10.05 7.94
CA VAL A 74 -1.05 -10.47 6.75
C VAL A 74 -0.43 -11.76 6.25
N SER A 75 -1.25 -12.79 6.05
CA SER A 75 -0.77 -14.07 5.59
C SER A 75 -0.10 -13.93 4.23
N VAL A 76 0.99 -14.67 4.02
CA VAL A 76 1.66 -14.62 2.72
C VAL A 76 0.73 -15.11 1.62
N ASN A 77 -0.26 -15.93 1.94
CA ASN A 77 -1.18 -16.44 0.93
C ASN A 77 -2.12 -15.38 0.39
N GLN A 78 -2.23 -14.27 1.06
CA GLN A 78 -3.10 -13.19 0.60
C GLN A 78 -2.38 -12.21 -0.31
N VAL A 79 -1.07 -12.29 -0.39
CA VAL A 79 -0.29 -11.33 -1.16
C VAL A 79 0.02 -11.94 -2.53
N VAL A 80 -0.49 -11.30 -3.56
CA VAL A 80 -0.27 -11.75 -4.93
C VAL A 80 1.05 -11.17 -5.46
N ALA A 81 1.32 -9.93 -5.13
CA ALA A 81 2.51 -9.26 -5.62
C ALA A 81 2.99 -8.24 -4.61
N LEU A 82 4.30 -8.04 -4.59
CA LEU A 82 4.91 -7.08 -3.71
C LEU A 82 5.83 -6.23 -4.56
N VAL A 83 5.60 -4.95 -4.61
CA VAL A 83 6.36 -4.08 -5.52
C VAL A 83 6.78 -2.81 -4.81
N GLU A 84 7.76 -2.15 -5.38
CA GLU A 84 8.19 -0.85 -4.88
C GLU A 84 7.25 0.22 -5.36
N PRO A 85 6.88 1.17 -4.51
CA PRO A 85 6.05 2.27 -4.98
C PRO A 85 6.88 3.23 -5.82
N ILE A 86 6.22 3.95 -6.71
CA ILE A 86 6.90 5.04 -7.38
C ILE A 86 7.17 6.13 -6.36
N GLU A 87 8.13 6.97 -6.67
CA GLU A 87 8.66 7.92 -5.70
C GLU A 87 7.59 8.87 -5.16
N SER A 88 6.70 9.33 -6.01
CA SER A 88 5.67 10.26 -5.56
C SER A 88 4.71 9.61 -4.56
N VAL A 89 4.39 8.35 -4.77
CA VAL A 89 3.51 7.64 -3.86
C VAL A 89 4.21 7.33 -2.55
N LYS A 90 5.49 6.99 -2.62
CA LYS A 90 6.27 6.74 -1.42
C LYS A 90 6.30 8.00 -0.56
N LYS A 91 6.49 9.16 -1.18
CA LYS A 91 6.49 10.41 -0.44
C LYS A 91 5.13 10.71 0.18
N MET A 92 4.05 10.44 -0.54
CA MET A 92 2.73 10.62 0.02
C MET A 92 2.55 9.78 1.27
N TYR A 93 3.01 8.54 1.22
CA TYR A 93 2.88 7.65 2.36
C TYR A 93 3.70 8.17 3.54
N GLU A 94 4.93 8.58 3.28
CA GLU A 94 5.79 9.08 4.34
C GLU A 94 5.19 10.30 5.01
N GLU A 95 4.63 11.19 4.22
CA GLU A 95 3.99 12.37 4.78
C GLU A 95 2.76 12.01 5.58
N LYS A 96 2.01 11.03 5.11
CA LYS A 96 0.79 10.63 5.78
C LYS A 96 1.09 10.02 7.15
N VAL A 97 2.12 9.20 7.25
CA VAL A 97 2.42 8.52 8.50
C VAL A 97 3.25 9.36 9.45
N ASN A 98 4.01 10.33 8.92
CA ASN A 98 4.85 11.16 9.77
C ASN A 98 4.26 12.50 10.03
N GLY A 99 3.37 12.88 9.21
CA GLY A 99 2.86 14.18 9.31
C GLY A 99 1.75 14.30 10.26
N SER A 100 1.34 13.79 10.48
CA SER A 100 0.62 13.91 11.15
C SER A 100 -0.46 14.48 11.16
N ASP A 101 -0.79 14.43 10.99
CA ASP A 101 -1.56 14.69 11.03
C ASP A 101 -2.39 15.00 11.59
N TYR A 102 -2.51 15.25 11.83
CA TYR A 102 -3.29 15.49 12.33
C TYR A 102 -3.60 16.14 12.39
#